data_14569e40ecb5e70a3fd1a724222974d7
#
_entry.id   14569e40ecb5e70a3fd1a724222974d7
#
_cell.length_a   1.000
_cell.length_b   1.000
_cell.length_c   1.000
_cell.angle_alpha   90.00
_cell.angle_beta   90.00
_cell.angle_gamma   90.00
#
_symmetry.space_group_name_H-M   'P 1'
#
loop_
_entity.id
_entity.type
_entity.pdbx_description
1 polymer ?
#
loop_
_entity_poly.entity_id
_entity_poly.type
_entity_poly.pdbx_seq_one_letter_code
_entity_poly.pdbx_strand_id
1 'polypeptide(L)'
;MKKVLFPIALTGLLFFSSCSSDNKQAESESNQMPDSTVLVEDSATKKAKEILDFKFFYTIANLPSPMEMINAIYQNEVPFNKEMLNSPSNEEKYNTAYKKAVNYGIYGIDMAYAAFYGQNQDLLEYYSTTRKLSEKLNVQETFDTFTQRFRENADNKDSLVSMIDRAYAETDSYLRSNHRLEVAAHVLAGSIMEVQFLSIELMKNEN
;
A
#
# COMPACT_ATOMS: atom_id res chain seq x y z
N MET A 1 57.17 -5.66 14.51
CA MET A 1 58.40 -5.58 13.70
C MET A 1 58.12 -6.11 12.33
N LYS A 2 58.26 -5.33 11.35
CA LYS A 2 58.76 -5.28 10.00
C LYS A 2 57.87 -4.41 9.12
N LYS A 3 58.39 -3.19 8.98
CA LYS A 3 58.03 -2.24 7.93
C LYS A 3 58.63 -2.71 6.60
N VAL A 4 57.99 -2.54 5.48
CA VAL A 4 58.63 -2.33 4.18
C VAL A 4 57.89 -1.24 3.43
N LEU A 5 58.69 -0.25 3.02
CA LEU A 5 58.39 0.96 2.28
C LEU A 5 58.49 0.75 0.76
N PHE A 6 57.66 1.48 0.00
CA PHE A 6 57.90 2.28 -1.22
C PHE A 6 58.49 1.56 -2.49
N PRO A 7 58.30 2.11 -3.73
CA PRO A 7 58.32 3.54 -4.12
C PRO A 7 57.29 4.04 -5.18
N ILE A 8 57.26 5.35 -5.21
CA ILE A 8 56.75 6.31 -6.17
C ILE A 8 57.44 6.17 -7.54
N ALA A 9 56.69 6.32 -8.64
CA ALA A 9 57.26 6.74 -9.92
C ALA A 9 56.32 7.78 -10.59
N LEU A 10 56.82 8.94 -10.69
CA LEU A 10 56.45 10.22 -11.32
C LEU A 10 56.94 10.18 -12.77
N THR A 11 56.21 10.81 -13.68
CA THR A 11 56.56 11.39 -15.00
C THR A 11 55.42 11.14 -16.01
N GLY A 12 54.96 12.07 -16.84
CA GLY A 12 55.40 13.38 -17.22
C GLY A 12 54.33 14.05 -18.10
N LEU A 13 54.33 15.36 -18.06
CA LEU A 13 53.57 16.27 -18.94
C LEU A 13 53.94 16.11 -20.40
N LEU A 14 52.96 16.27 -21.32
CA LEU A 14 53.20 16.95 -22.59
C LEU A 14 51.94 17.74 -23.01
N PHE A 15 52.09 19.04 -23.07
CA PHE A 15 51.22 20.02 -23.75
C PHE A 15 51.42 19.93 -25.24
N PHE A 16 50.35 19.97 -26.03
CA PHE A 16 50.37 20.57 -27.35
C PHE A 16 49.09 21.35 -27.58
N SER A 17 49.25 22.68 -27.57
CA SER A 17 48.36 23.63 -28.19
C SER A 17 48.67 23.71 -29.66
N SER A 18 47.68 23.79 -30.54
CA SER A 18 47.78 24.50 -31.79
C SER A 18 46.41 24.87 -32.31
N CYS A 19 46.34 26.16 -32.68
CA CYS A 19 45.22 26.88 -33.26
C CYS A 19 45.04 26.63 -34.75
N SER A 20 43.81 26.87 -35.18
CA SER A 20 43.40 27.66 -36.36
C SER A 20 43.28 27.01 -37.74
N SER A 21 42.12 27.14 -38.26
CA SER A 21 41.76 27.75 -39.55
C SER A 21 40.82 26.96 -40.44
N ASP A 22 39.74 27.61 -40.77
CA ASP A 22 38.76 27.45 -41.86
C ASP A 22 39.04 26.45 -42.99
N ASN A 23 38.09 25.62 -43.35
CA ASN A 23 37.25 25.68 -44.55
C ASN A 23 36.31 24.47 -44.76
N LYS A 24 35.06 24.81 -45.03
CA LYS A 24 34.05 24.23 -45.94
C LYS A 24 34.08 22.76 -46.38
N GLN A 25 32.86 22.18 -46.21
CA GLN A 25 32.14 21.24 -47.07
C GLN A 25 32.52 19.75 -47.02
N ALA A 26 31.63 18.94 -46.51
CA ALA A 26 30.73 18.04 -47.24
C ALA A 26 30.02 17.07 -46.28
N GLU A 27 28.80 16.80 -46.60
CA GLU A 27 27.84 15.89 -45.98
C GLU A 27 28.39 14.48 -45.72
N SER A 28 28.14 13.94 -44.52
CA SER A 28 27.78 12.55 -44.37
C SER A 28 26.90 12.39 -43.14
N GLU A 29 25.67 11.99 -43.35
CA GLU A 29 24.72 11.59 -42.36
C GLU A 29 25.32 10.47 -41.53
N SER A 30 25.46 10.66 -40.24
CA SER A 30 25.58 9.60 -39.25
C SER A 30 24.38 9.72 -38.32
N ASN A 31 23.47 8.78 -38.48
CA ASN A 31 22.36 8.49 -37.56
C ASN A 31 22.92 8.33 -36.13
N GLN A 32 22.86 9.38 -35.34
CA GLN A 32 22.87 9.29 -33.90
C GLN A 32 21.41 9.31 -33.42
N MET A 33 20.98 8.16 -32.92
CA MET A 33 19.75 8.07 -32.13
C MET A 33 19.84 9.10 -31.00
N PRO A 34 18.82 9.94 -30.79
CA PRO A 34 18.78 10.80 -29.63
C PRO A 34 18.50 9.93 -28.40
N ASP A 35 19.47 9.94 -27.53
CA ASP A 35 19.43 9.41 -26.17
C ASP A 35 18.30 10.08 -25.39
N SER A 36 17.54 9.20 -24.70
CA SER A 36 16.60 9.50 -23.60
C SER A 36 15.91 10.86 -23.68
N THR A 37 14.73 10.86 -24.29
CA THR A 37 13.69 11.84 -24.02
C THR A 37 13.31 11.74 -22.53
N VAL A 38 13.90 12.59 -21.71
CA VAL A 38 13.28 13.03 -20.46
C VAL A 38 11.97 13.68 -20.89
N LEU A 39 10.86 12.97 -20.73
CA LEU A 39 9.54 13.53 -20.91
C LEU A 39 9.40 14.65 -19.87
N VAL A 40 9.60 15.87 -20.31
CA VAL A 40 9.22 17.05 -19.52
C VAL A 40 7.70 16.97 -19.41
N GLU A 41 7.23 16.55 -18.24
CA GLU A 41 5.81 16.49 -17.93
C GLU A 41 5.24 17.89 -18.15
N ASP A 42 4.39 18.06 -19.17
CA ASP A 42 3.83 19.37 -19.52
C ASP A 42 3.08 19.93 -18.30
N SER A 43 3.23 21.22 -18.08
CA SER A 43 2.59 21.96 -16.95
C SER A 43 1.08 21.69 -16.87
N ALA A 44 0.42 21.48 -18.00
CA ALA A 44 -1.00 21.13 -18.07
C ALA A 44 -1.28 19.70 -17.50
N THR A 45 -0.42 18.73 -17.82
CA THR A 45 -0.51 17.36 -17.33
C THR A 45 -0.26 17.31 -15.82
N LYS A 46 0.71 18.05 -15.32
CA LYS A 46 0.98 18.15 -13.87
C LYS A 46 -0.21 18.75 -13.13
N LYS A 47 -0.78 19.84 -13.63
CA LYS A 47 -1.96 20.48 -13.03
C LYS A 47 -3.21 19.58 -13.07
N ALA A 48 -3.40 18.83 -14.15
CA ALA A 48 -4.48 17.86 -14.26
C ALA A 48 -4.35 16.74 -13.22
N LYS A 49 -3.13 16.24 -13.01
CA LYS A 49 -2.83 15.24 -11.98
C LYS A 49 -3.07 15.78 -10.57
N GLU A 50 -2.61 16.98 -10.25
CA GLU A 50 -2.87 17.62 -8.96
C GLU A 50 -4.37 17.78 -8.68
N ILE A 51 -5.17 18.16 -9.68
CA ILE A 51 -6.63 18.27 -9.56
C ILE A 51 -7.26 16.89 -9.33
N LEU A 52 -6.79 15.86 -10.03
CA LEU A 52 -7.29 14.49 -9.89
C LEU A 52 -6.98 13.94 -8.49
N ASP A 53 -5.75 14.14 -8.03
CA ASP A 53 -5.30 13.75 -6.69
C ASP A 53 -6.13 14.47 -5.62
N PHE A 54 -6.35 15.78 -5.76
CA PHE A 54 -7.20 16.55 -4.84
C PHE A 54 -8.63 16.01 -4.79
N LYS A 55 -9.26 15.75 -5.95
CA LYS A 55 -10.62 15.20 -6.02
C LYS A 55 -10.69 13.83 -5.38
N PHE A 56 -9.72 12.97 -5.64
CA PHE A 56 -9.63 11.64 -5.06
C PHE A 56 -9.54 11.70 -3.52
N PHE A 57 -8.61 12.49 -3.00
CA PHE A 57 -8.44 12.65 -1.54
C PHE A 57 -9.66 13.29 -0.88
N TYR A 58 -10.26 14.30 -1.52
CA TYR A 58 -11.47 14.92 -1.01
C TYR A 58 -12.64 13.94 -0.94
N THR A 59 -12.83 13.12 -1.98
CA THR A 59 -13.89 12.12 -2.00
C THR A 59 -13.68 11.09 -0.89
N ILE A 60 -12.46 10.55 -0.74
CA ILE A 60 -12.15 9.55 0.30
C ILE A 60 -12.31 10.13 1.71
N ALA A 61 -11.88 11.37 1.95
CA ALA A 61 -12.00 12.00 3.25
C ALA A 61 -13.46 12.25 3.69
N ASN A 62 -14.40 12.20 2.76
CA ASN A 62 -15.83 12.37 3.04
C ASN A 62 -16.63 11.05 3.02
N LEU A 63 -15.99 9.92 2.77
CA LEU A 63 -16.62 8.62 2.94
C LEU A 63 -16.59 8.23 4.43
N PRO A 64 -17.66 7.60 4.95
CA PRO A 64 -17.61 7.00 6.28
C PRO A 64 -16.48 5.97 6.32
N SER A 65 -15.81 5.85 7.46
CA SER A 65 -14.77 4.85 7.62
C SER A 65 -15.37 3.44 7.48
N PRO A 66 -14.63 2.46 6.95
CA PRO A 66 -15.10 1.09 6.91
C PRO A 66 -15.52 0.57 8.29
N MET A 67 -14.86 1.03 9.35
CA MET A 67 -15.20 0.64 10.74
C MET A 67 -16.52 1.25 11.21
N GLU A 68 -16.82 2.50 10.84
CA GLU A 68 -18.13 3.11 11.11
C GLU A 68 -19.26 2.36 10.41
N MET A 69 -19.03 1.90 9.18
CA MET A 69 -20.01 1.11 8.43
C MET A 69 -20.24 -0.27 9.07
N ILE A 70 -19.19 -0.98 9.49
CA ILE A 70 -19.33 -2.25 10.23
C ILE A 70 -20.07 -2.04 11.56
N ASN A 71 -19.76 -0.96 12.28
CA ASN A 71 -20.48 -0.63 13.50
C ASN A 71 -21.96 -0.38 13.23
N ALA A 72 -22.30 0.32 12.14
CA ALA A 72 -23.69 0.55 11.76
C ALA A 72 -24.43 -0.77 11.47
N ILE A 73 -23.78 -1.73 10.77
CA ILE A 73 -24.33 -3.08 10.55
C ILE A 73 -24.62 -3.76 11.91
N TYR A 74 -23.65 -3.73 12.81
CA TYR A 74 -23.78 -4.36 14.14
C TYR A 74 -24.90 -3.74 14.98
N GLN A 75 -25.03 -2.40 14.96
CA GLN A 75 -26.05 -1.68 15.72
C GLN A 75 -27.48 -1.94 15.21
N ASN A 76 -27.63 -2.37 13.98
CA ASN A 76 -28.94 -2.78 13.44
C ASN A 76 -29.30 -4.25 13.77
N GLU A 77 -28.58 -4.88 14.69
CA GLU A 77 -28.84 -6.22 15.21
C GLU A 77 -28.88 -7.33 14.14
N VAL A 78 -28.26 -7.08 12.98
CA VAL A 78 -28.16 -8.10 11.91
C VAL A 78 -27.30 -9.27 12.41
N PRO A 79 -27.74 -10.54 12.26
CA PRO A 79 -26.98 -11.68 12.78
C PRO A 79 -25.65 -11.89 12.03
N PHE A 80 -24.65 -12.41 12.75
CA PHE A 80 -23.37 -12.78 12.14
C PHE A 80 -23.55 -13.88 11.10
N ASN A 81 -22.93 -13.71 9.94
CA ASN A 81 -22.91 -14.71 8.88
C ASN A 81 -21.49 -14.92 8.33
N LYS A 82 -20.84 -16.02 8.76
CA LYS A 82 -19.49 -16.38 8.33
C LYS A 82 -19.39 -16.68 6.83
N GLU A 83 -20.45 -17.19 6.20
CA GLU A 83 -20.45 -17.61 4.79
C GLU A 83 -20.27 -16.43 3.83
N MET A 84 -20.51 -15.22 4.30
CA MET A 84 -20.31 -14.01 3.52
C MET A 84 -18.84 -13.56 3.48
N LEU A 85 -18.00 -14.05 4.39
CA LEU A 85 -16.62 -13.61 4.51
C LEU A 85 -15.72 -14.30 3.48
N ASN A 86 -14.66 -13.61 3.07
CA ASN A 86 -13.69 -14.16 2.14
C ASN A 86 -12.89 -15.28 2.83
N SER A 87 -12.97 -16.50 2.30
CA SER A 87 -12.29 -17.64 2.92
C SER A 87 -10.78 -17.41 3.09
N PRO A 88 -10.22 -17.60 4.29
CA PRO A 88 -8.79 -17.53 4.57
C PRO A 88 -7.91 -18.36 3.62
N SER A 89 -8.44 -19.50 3.12
CA SER A 89 -7.74 -20.36 2.15
C SER A 89 -7.49 -19.70 0.79
N ASN A 90 -8.17 -18.58 0.47
CA ASN A 90 -7.95 -17.85 -0.76
C ASN A 90 -6.65 -17.04 -0.75
N GLU A 91 -6.03 -16.85 0.40
CA GLU A 91 -4.84 -16.01 0.57
C GLU A 91 -3.69 -16.42 -0.35
N GLU A 92 -3.51 -17.71 -0.58
CA GLU A 92 -2.45 -18.25 -1.46
C GLU A 92 -2.67 -17.91 -2.95
N LYS A 93 -3.89 -17.55 -3.36
CA LYS A 93 -4.24 -17.17 -4.73
C LYS A 93 -3.79 -15.75 -5.11
N TYR A 94 -3.40 -14.93 -4.13
CA TYR A 94 -3.04 -13.54 -4.33
C TYR A 94 -1.54 -13.37 -4.59
N ASN A 95 -1.14 -13.44 -5.86
CA ASN A 95 0.24 -13.48 -6.30
C ASN A 95 0.80 -12.14 -6.80
N THR A 96 -0.04 -11.13 -7.07
CA THR A 96 0.39 -9.78 -7.48
C THR A 96 0.29 -8.79 -6.32
N ALA A 97 1.08 -7.70 -6.36
CA ALA A 97 1.00 -6.63 -5.36
C ALA A 97 -0.42 -6.04 -5.26
N TYR A 98 -1.06 -5.81 -6.41
CA TYR A 98 -2.45 -5.36 -6.49
C TYR A 98 -3.41 -6.31 -5.75
N LYS A 99 -3.41 -7.62 -6.09
CA LYS A 99 -4.30 -8.60 -5.46
C LYS A 99 -4.05 -8.70 -3.95
N LYS A 100 -2.79 -8.66 -3.52
CA LYS A 100 -2.44 -8.68 -2.10
C LYS A 100 -2.97 -7.45 -1.38
N ALA A 101 -2.80 -6.26 -1.96
CA ALA A 101 -3.24 -5.01 -1.35
C ALA A 101 -4.76 -4.93 -1.21
N VAL A 102 -5.51 -5.24 -2.27
CA VAL A 102 -6.98 -5.26 -2.22
C VAL A 102 -7.46 -6.26 -1.17
N ASN A 103 -6.92 -7.49 -1.18
CA ASN A 103 -7.35 -8.52 -0.25
C ASN A 103 -6.85 -8.30 1.19
N TYR A 104 -5.75 -7.57 1.40
CA TYR A 104 -5.38 -7.11 2.73
C TYR A 104 -6.46 -6.20 3.33
N GLY A 105 -7.03 -5.30 2.51
CA GLY A 105 -8.17 -4.48 2.90
C GLY A 105 -9.44 -5.33 3.21
N ILE A 106 -9.78 -6.28 2.33
CA ILE A 106 -10.91 -7.20 2.49
C ILE A 106 -10.80 -7.99 3.80
N TYR A 107 -9.70 -8.72 4.01
CA TYR A 107 -9.51 -9.51 5.23
C TYR A 107 -9.44 -8.69 6.51
N GLY A 108 -9.01 -7.44 6.43
CA GLY A 108 -9.07 -6.55 7.57
C GLY A 108 -10.51 -6.19 7.96
N ILE A 109 -11.41 -6.04 7.00
CA ILE A 109 -12.85 -5.85 7.25
C ILE A 109 -13.48 -7.13 7.79
N ASP A 110 -13.17 -8.30 7.23
CA ASP A 110 -13.61 -9.59 7.73
C ASP A 110 -13.20 -9.80 9.20
N MET A 111 -11.95 -9.45 9.52
CA MET A 111 -11.43 -9.47 10.88
C MET A 111 -12.21 -8.53 11.80
N ALA A 112 -12.51 -7.31 11.35
CA ALA A 112 -13.29 -6.35 12.11
C ALA A 112 -14.73 -6.83 12.33
N TYR A 113 -15.37 -7.39 11.31
CA TYR A 113 -16.71 -7.94 11.40
C TYR A 113 -16.75 -9.07 12.43
N ALA A 114 -15.81 -10.03 12.39
CA ALA A 114 -15.71 -11.07 13.40
C ALA A 114 -15.50 -10.50 14.82
N ALA A 115 -14.70 -9.45 14.97
CA ALA A 115 -14.46 -8.78 16.25
C ALA A 115 -15.73 -8.12 16.80
N PHE A 116 -16.50 -7.40 15.98
CA PHE A 116 -17.75 -6.77 16.38
C PHE A 116 -18.79 -7.77 16.90
N TYR A 117 -18.80 -8.97 16.33
CA TYR A 117 -19.71 -10.05 16.72
C TYR A 117 -19.14 -10.99 17.78
N GLY A 118 -17.93 -10.72 18.31
CA GLY A 118 -17.30 -11.54 19.35
C GLY A 118 -16.95 -12.97 18.88
N GLN A 119 -16.74 -13.17 17.58
CA GLN A 119 -16.41 -14.47 17.00
C GLN A 119 -14.92 -14.76 17.11
N ASN A 120 -14.45 -15.07 18.32
CA ASN A 120 -13.03 -15.15 18.66
C ASN A 120 -12.23 -16.13 17.81
N GLN A 121 -12.81 -17.28 17.42
CA GLN A 121 -12.12 -18.25 16.58
C GLN A 121 -11.93 -17.71 15.15
N ASP A 122 -12.98 -17.14 14.56
CA ASP A 122 -12.93 -16.54 13.23
C ASP A 122 -11.99 -15.33 13.23
N LEU A 123 -12.07 -14.50 14.26
CA LEU A 123 -11.17 -13.37 14.46
C LEU A 123 -9.70 -13.80 14.42
N LEU A 124 -9.30 -14.88 15.09
CA LEU A 124 -7.94 -15.41 15.07
C LEU A 124 -7.52 -15.93 13.69
N GLU A 125 -8.43 -16.55 12.96
CA GLU A 125 -8.21 -17.06 11.62
C GLU A 125 -7.97 -15.89 10.63
N TYR A 126 -8.82 -14.87 10.65
CA TYR A 126 -8.66 -13.66 9.84
C TYR A 126 -7.44 -12.83 10.24
N TYR A 127 -7.14 -12.74 11.52
CA TYR A 127 -5.91 -12.12 12.01
C TYR A 127 -4.67 -12.79 11.42
N SER A 128 -4.59 -14.12 11.45
CA SER A 128 -3.47 -14.87 10.88
C SER A 128 -3.32 -14.61 9.38
N THR A 129 -4.43 -14.57 8.66
CA THR A 129 -4.47 -14.34 7.21
C THR A 129 -4.04 -12.92 6.85
N THR A 130 -4.57 -11.92 7.56
CA THR A 130 -4.21 -10.51 7.38
C THR A 130 -2.73 -10.28 7.67
N ARG A 131 -2.19 -10.93 8.71
CA ARG A 131 -0.76 -10.88 9.03
C ARG A 131 0.12 -11.42 7.89
N LYS A 132 -0.22 -12.58 7.32
CA LYS A 132 0.52 -13.12 6.16
C LYS A 132 0.54 -12.17 4.98
N LEU A 133 -0.57 -11.49 4.70
CA LEU A 133 -0.63 -10.48 3.65
C LEU A 133 0.18 -9.24 3.99
N SER A 134 0.22 -8.81 5.26
CA SER A 134 1.05 -7.68 5.70
C SER A 134 2.54 -7.96 5.47
N GLU A 135 2.99 -9.17 5.74
CA GLU A 135 4.37 -9.62 5.46
C GLU A 135 4.66 -9.59 3.95
N LYS A 136 3.75 -10.12 3.13
CA LYS A 136 3.89 -10.13 1.66
C LYS A 136 3.83 -8.73 1.03
N LEU A 137 3.26 -7.75 1.74
CA LEU A 137 3.18 -6.35 1.33
C LEU A 137 4.31 -5.48 1.93
N ASN A 138 5.15 -6.03 2.79
CA ASN A 138 6.17 -5.31 3.56
C ASN A 138 5.55 -4.14 4.38
N VAL A 139 4.47 -4.43 5.10
CA VAL A 139 3.83 -3.54 6.07
C VAL A 139 3.68 -4.20 7.45
N GLN A 140 4.44 -5.27 7.70
CA GLN A 140 4.37 -6.05 8.93
C GLN A 140 4.69 -5.24 10.19
N GLU A 141 5.53 -4.22 10.11
CA GLU A 141 5.88 -3.38 11.29
C GLU A 141 4.63 -2.74 11.92
N THR A 142 3.71 -2.26 11.09
CA THR A 142 2.45 -1.69 11.57
C THR A 142 1.56 -2.77 12.20
N PHE A 143 1.62 -3.99 11.67
CA PHE A 143 0.85 -5.12 12.17
C PHE A 143 1.43 -5.73 13.45
N ASP A 144 2.74 -5.74 13.63
CA ASP A 144 3.41 -6.28 14.82
C ASP A 144 3.09 -5.47 16.07
N THR A 145 2.98 -4.15 15.95
CA THR A 145 2.50 -3.27 17.05
C THR A 145 1.08 -3.64 17.47
N PHE A 146 0.21 -3.95 16.51
CA PHE A 146 -1.14 -4.44 16.75
C PHE A 146 -1.14 -5.82 17.46
N THR A 147 -0.24 -6.73 17.05
CA THR A 147 -0.17 -8.12 17.55
C THR A 147 -0.05 -8.21 19.07
N GLN A 148 0.83 -7.42 19.67
CA GLN A 148 1.02 -7.44 21.12
C GLN A 148 -0.26 -7.00 21.84
N ARG A 149 -0.83 -5.88 21.43
CA ARG A 149 -2.07 -5.35 22.02
C ARG A 149 -3.26 -6.28 21.82
N PHE A 150 -3.34 -6.94 20.67
CA PHE A 150 -4.37 -7.91 20.35
C PHE A 150 -4.40 -9.06 21.37
N ARG A 151 -3.24 -9.64 21.69
CA ARG A 151 -3.13 -10.73 22.67
C ARG A 151 -3.53 -10.31 24.09
N GLU A 152 -3.24 -9.07 24.45
CA GLU A 152 -3.55 -8.51 25.77
C GLU A 152 -5.03 -8.18 25.95
N ASN A 153 -5.78 -8.01 24.86
CA ASN A 153 -7.17 -7.55 24.87
C ASN A 153 -8.14 -8.48 24.12
N ALA A 154 -7.76 -9.73 23.87
CA ALA A 154 -8.54 -10.68 23.06
C ALA A 154 -10.00 -10.86 23.56
N ASP A 155 -10.24 -10.70 24.84
CA ASP A 155 -11.56 -10.84 25.47
C ASP A 155 -12.33 -9.50 25.58
N ASN A 156 -11.75 -8.39 25.11
CA ASN A 156 -12.39 -7.07 25.17
C ASN A 156 -12.72 -6.55 23.76
N LYS A 157 -13.99 -6.74 23.38
CA LYS A 157 -14.50 -6.36 22.06
C LYS A 157 -14.23 -4.89 21.69
N ASP A 158 -14.54 -3.95 22.57
CA ASP A 158 -14.40 -2.52 22.26
C ASP A 158 -12.94 -2.14 22.07
N SER A 159 -12.04 -2.75 22.86
CA SER A 159 -10.60 -2.60 22.69
C SER A 159 -10.13 -3.19 21.36
N LEU A 160 -10.63 -4.37 20.96
CA LEU A 160 -10.28 -5.03 19.70
C LEU A 160 -10.70 -4.18 18.50
N VAL A 161 -11.93 -3.68 18.48
CA VAL A 161 -12.44 -2.81 17.42
C VAL A 161 -11.59 -1.55 17.28
N SER A 162 -11.33 -0.87 18.40
CA SER A 162 -10.48 0.34 18.42
C SER A 162 -9.05 0.05 17.94
N MET A 163 -8.51 -1.11 18.26
CA MET A 163 -7.18 -1.50 17.81
C MET A 163 -7.12 -1.81 16.30
N ILE A 164 -8.15 -2.46 15.76
CA ILE A 164 -8.24 -2.75 14.32
C ILE A 164 -8.31 -1.43 13.54
N ASP A 165 -9.17 -0.50 13.97
CA ASP A 165 -9.27 0.83 13.36
C ASP A 165 -7.91 1.57 13.38
N ARG A 166 -7.22 1.53 14.51
CA ARG A 166 -5.87 2.11 14.62
C ARG A 166 -4.85 1.44 13.71
N ALA A 167 -4.87 0.10 13.60
CA ALA A 167 -3.95 -0.62 12.71
C ALA A 167 -4.16 -0.23 11.24
N TYR A 168 -5.40 0.03 10.84
CA TYR A 168 -5.70 0.58 9.51
C TYR A 168 -5.11 1.97 9.32
N ALA A 169 -5.33 2.88 10.27
CA ALA A 169 -4.80 4.24 10.19
C ALA A 169 -3.26 4.26 10.18
N GLU A 170 -2.62 3.43 10.99
CA GLU A 170 -1.15 3.29 11.03
C GLU A 170 -0.61 2.72 9.71
N THR A 171 -1.29 1.72 9.12
CA THR A 171 -0.91 1.14 7.82
C THR A 171 -1.04 2.18 6.69
N ASP A 172 -2.14 2.92 6.64
CA ASP A 172 -2.34 3.98 5.65
C ASP A 172 -1.26 5.07 5.79
N SER A 173 -0.98 5.52 7.00
CA SER A 173 0.06 6.51 7.31
C SER A 173 1.45 6.01 6.89
N TYR A 174 1.79 4.76 7.19
CA TYR A 174 3.05 4.14 6.78
C TYR A 174 3.20 4.10 5.26
N LEU A 175 2.17 3.64 4.55
CA LEU A 175 2.20 3.54 3.09
C LEU A 175 2.34 4.92 2.43
N ARG A 176 1.65 5.93 2.94
CA ARG A 176 1.75 7.32 2.44
C ARG A 176 3.13 7.90 2.69
N SER A 177 3.68 7.73 3.88
CA SER A 177 5.00 8.24 4.26
C SER A 177 6.14 7.59 3.46
N ASN A 178 5.94 6.35 3.01
CA ASN A 178 6.88 5.62 2.16
C ASN A 178 6.59 5.76 0.65
N HIS A 179 5.80 6.75 0.24
CA HIS A 179 5.43 7.00 -1.16
C HIS A 179 4.74 5.82 -1.86
N ARG A 180 4.03 4.99 -1.11
CA ARG A 180 3.30 3.81 -1.61
C ARG A 180 1.80 4.08 -1.73
N LEU A 181 1.45 5.26 -2.27
CA LEU A 181 0.06 5.73 -2.39
C LEU A 181 -0.85 4.78 -3.18
N GLU A 182 -0.29 4.14 -4.21
CA GLU A 182 -1.02 3.15 -5.00
C GLU A 182 -1.44 1.94 -4.15
N VAL A 183 -0.54 1.43 -3.32
CA VAL A 183 -0.84 0.32 -2.40
C VAL A 183 -1.88 0.75 -1.37
N ALA A 184 -1.74 1.94 -0.79
CA ALA A 184 -2.72 2.50 0.15
C ALA A 184 -4.12 2.62 -0.48
N ALA A 185 -4.19 3.11 -1.73
CA ALA A 185 -5.44 3.21 -2.47
C ALA A 185 -6.09 1.84 -2.73
N HIS A 186 -5.29 0.82 -3.04
CA HIS A 186 -5.81 -0.54 -3.24
C HIS A 186 -6.31 -1.19 -1.94
N VAL A 187 -5.62 -0.98 -0.83
CA VAL A 187 -6.07 -1.44 0.50
C VAL A 187 -7.41 -0.80 0.84
N LEU A 188 -7.50 0.51 0.71
CA LEU A 188 -8.74 1.25 0.98
C LEU A 188 -9.89 0.82 0.06
N ALA A 189 -9.63 0.64 -1.24
CA ALA A 189 -10.63 0.15 -2.18
C ALA A 189 -11.15 -1.24 -1.78
N GLY A 190 -10.27 -2.16 -1.37
CA GLY A 190 -10.65 -3.47 -0.86
C GLY A 190 -11.55 -3.38 0.37
N SER A 191 -11.19 -2.53 1.33
CA SER A 191 -11.97 -2.33 2.55
C SER A 191 -13.36 -1.77 2.26
N ILE A 192 -13.46 -0.78 1.37
CA ILE A 192 -14.76 -0.18 0.99
C ILE A 192 -15.62 -1.20 0.25
N MET A 193 -15.05 -1.95 -0.69
CA MET A 193 -15.79 -2.98 -1.43
C MET A 193 -16.35 -4.04 -0.51
N GLU A 194 -15.56 -4.52 0.44
CA GLU A 194 -15.97 -5.56 1.37
C GLU A 194 -17.09 -5.08 2.29
N VAL A 195 -16.95 -3.91 2.91
CA VAL A 195 -18.01 -3.42 3.80
C VAL A 195 -19.31 -3.13 3.04
N GLN A 196 -19.22 -2.67 1.80
CA GLN A 196 -20.40 -2.49 0.95
C GLN A 196 -21.04 -3.83 0.58
N PHE A 197 -20.24 -4.84 0.25
CA PHE A 197 -20.72 -6.19 -0.02
C PHE A 197 -21.47 -6.75 1.21
N LEU A 198 -20.85 -6.71 2.38
CA LEU A 198 -21.48 -7.15 3.63
C LEU A 198 -22.79 -6.41 3.90
N SER A 199 -22.81 -5.07 3.72
CA SER A 199 -24.01 -4.28 3.94
C SER A 199 -25.15 -4.68 3.02
N ILE A 200 -24.86 -4.93 1.74
CA ILE A 200 -25.88 -5.31 0.74
C ILE A 200 -26.41 -6.72 0.99
N GLU A 201 -25.51 -7.68 1.27
CA GLU A 201 -25.92 -9.07 1.50
C GLU A 201 -26.74 -9.22 2.78
N LEU A 202 -26.37 -8.48 3.84
CA LEU A 202 -27.14 -8.48 5.08
C LEU A 202 -28.55 -7.89 4.91
N MET A 203 -28.69 -6.80 4.14
CA MET A 203 -30.01 -6.23 3.85
C MET A 203 -30.90 -7.14 2.99
N LYS A 204 -30.33 -8.00 2.14
CA LYS A 204 -31.09 -8.98 1.37
C LYS A 204 -31.69 -10.09 2.23
N ASN A 205 -31.04 -10.43 3.33
CA ASN A 205 -31.45 -11.53 4.20
C ASN A 205 -32.52 -11.11 5.21
N GLU A 206 -32.84 -9.81 5.31
CA GLU A 206 -33.93 -9.29 6.17
C GLU A 206 -35.31 -9.26 5.48
N ASN A 207 -35.42 -9.58 4.18
CA ASN A 207 -36.66 -9.64 3.43
C ASN A 207 -37.05 -11.09 3.14
#